data_a1853b4d23fa8cf20848e505363657a6
#
_entry.id   a1853b4d23fa8cf20848e505363657a6
#
_cell.length_a   1.000
_cell.length_b   1.000
_cell.length_c   1.000
_cell.angle_alpha   90.00
_cell.angle_beta   90.00
_cell.angle_gamma   90.00
#
_symmetry.space_group_name_H-M   'P 1'
#
loop_
_entity.id
_entity.type
_entity.pdbx_description
1 polymer ?
#
loop_
_entity_poly.entity_id
_entity_poly.type
_entity_poly.pdbx_seq_one_letter_code
_entity_poly.pdbx_strand_id
1 'polypeptide(L)'
;MIEGARIRLNGWQQAVVALGSAFGALLDPKRADLIAALGETTGKLAFQRVLERMKKSPEGRAVLLEHPRVISAEVGHAWDLPANTFGAAYASFMGSRNFSPDDRPPVRFMDTEELAYVVTPAVKCMISGMSCLAFPPT
;
A
#
# COMPACT_ATOMS: atom_id res chain seq x y z
N MET A 1 0.08 16.38 8.95
CA MET A 1 0.60 16.06 7.62
C MET A 1 2.10 15.83 7.76
N ILE A 2 2.53 14.59 7.96
CA ILE A 2 3.97 14.27 8.03
C ILE A 2 4.39 13.94 6.61
N GLU A 3 4.89 14.93 5.92
CA GLU A 3 5.57 14.77 4.65
C GLU A 3 6.88 14.03 4.93
N GLY A 4 6.85 12.70 4.84
CA GLY A 4 8.05 11.89 4.97
C GLY A 4 9.02 12.26 3.86
N ALA A 5 10.22 12.72 4.21
CA ALA A 5 11.26 13.06 3.26
C ALA A 5 11.48 11.89 2.28
N ARG A 6 11.25 12.15 0.99
CA ARG A 6 11.47 11.17 -0.07
C ARG A 6 12.95 11.00 -0.32
N ILE A 7 13.40 9.77 -0.38
CA ILE A 7 14.80 9.43 -0.57
C ILE A 7 14.97 8.83 -1.97
N ARG A 8 15.73 9.50 -2.82
CA ARG A 8 16.13 8.96 -4.13
C ARG A 8 17.30 8.01 -3.92
N LEU A 9 17.11 6.75 -4.26
CA LEU A 9 18.13 5.72 -4.17
C LEU A 9 18.76 5.45 -5.54
N ASN A 10 20.07 5.33 -5.57
CA ASN A 10 20.78 4.77 -6.71
C ASN A 10 20.53 3.26 -6.80
N GLY A 11 20.74 2.64 -7.96
CA GLY A 11 20.42 1.24 -8.20
C GLY A 11 21.05 0.28 -7.17
N TRP A 12 22.30 0.49 -6.78
CA TRP A 12 22.95 -0.34 -5.78
C TRP A 12 22.40 -0.11 -4.37
N GLN A 13 22.08 1.13 -4.00
CA GLN A 13 21.43 1.48 -2.73
C GLN A 13 20.04 0.84 -2.63
N GLN A 14 19.31 0.84 -3.74
CA GLN A 14 18.03 0.16 -3.85
C GLN A 14 18.15 -1.35 -3.59
N ALA A 15 19.17 -1.99 -4.16
CA ALA A 15 19.43 -3.41 -3.89
C ALA A 15 19.79 -3.68 -2.42
N VAL A 16 20.60 -2.83 -1.79
CA VAL A 16 20.96 -2.96 -0.37
C VAL A 16 19.74 -2.77 0.52
N VAL A 17 18.90 -1.78 0.25
CA VAL A 17 17.65 -1.55 1.01
C VAL A 17 16.70 -2.73 0.82
N ALA A 18 16.54 -3.25 -0.40
CA ALA A 18 15.68 -4.40 -0.67
C ALA A 18 16.14 -5.65 0.09
N LEU A 19 17.44 -5.99 0.02
CA LEU A 19 18.00 -7.15 0.73
C LEU A 19 17.92 -6.98 2.24
N GLY A 20 18.28 -5.81 2.76
CA GLY A 20 18.19 -5.51 4.19
C GLY A 20 16.75 -5.56 4.71
N SER A 21 15.80 -5.04 3.94
CA SER A 21 14.37 -5.08 4.29
C SER A 21 13.82 -6.50 4.24
N ALA A 22 14.21 -7.30 3.23
CA ALA A 22 13.81 -8.71 3.15
C ALA A 22 14.32 -9.51 4.34
N PHE A 23 15.61 -9.36 4.68
CA PHE A 23 16.21 -10.05 5.82
C PHE A 23 15.58 -9.60 7.14
N GLY A 24 15.38 -8.30 7.34
CA GLY A 24 14.72 -7.78 8.53
C GLY A 24 13.27 -8.25 8.67
N ALA A 25 12.51 -8.33 7.58
CA ALA A 25 11.13 -8.84 7.59
C ALA A 25 11.06 -10.34 7.88
N LEU A 26 12.09 -11.12 7.52
CA LEU A 26 12.19 -12.54 7.90
C LEU A 26 12.46 -12.72 9.40
N LEU A 27 13.25 -11.83 10.00
CA LEU A 27 13.55 -11.85 11.43
C LEU A 27 12.39 -11.33 12.28
N ASP A 28 11.69 -10.32 11.81
CA ASP A 28 10.52 -9.73 12.50
C ASP A 28 9.40 -9.43 11.49
N PRO A 29 8.49 -10.39 11.24
CA PRO A 29 7.40 -10.25 10.28
C PRO A 29 6.32 -9.24 10.72
N LYS A 30 6.37 -8.71 11.95
CA LYS A 30 5.45 -7.69 12.41
C LYS A 30 5.82 -6.27 11.91
N ARG A 31 7.01 -6.11 11.37
CA ARG A 31 7.49 -4.82 10.86
C ARG A 31 6.98 -4.55 9.46
N ALA A 32 5.79 -3.94 9.39
CA ALA A 32 5.17 -3.55 8.14
C ALA A 32 5.99 -2.51 7.33
N ASP A 33 6.82 -1.71 8.00
CA ASP A 33 7.72 -0.73 7.39
C ASP A 33 8.79 -1.40 6.49
N LEU A 34 9.32 -2.55 6.90
CA LEU A 34 10.29 -3.31 6.11
C LEU A 34 9.63 -3.97 4.89
N ILE A 35 8.41 -4.48 5.05
CA ILE A 35 7.63 -5.05 3.94
C ILE A 35 7.28 -3.97 2.93
N ALA A 36 6.90 -2.77 3.39
CA ALA A 36 6.65 -1.63 2.53
C ALA A 36 7.90 -1.21 1.76
N ALA A 37 9.05 -1.06 2.44
CA ALA A 37 10.33 -0.70 1.82
C ALA A 37 10.78 -1.75 0.78
N LEU A 38 10.58 -3.04 1.06
CA LEU A 38 10.85 -4.12 0.10
C LEU A 38 9.96 -3.99 -1.14
N GLY A 39 8.65 -3.78 -0.96
CA GLY A 39 7.70 -3.59 -2.05
C GLY A 39 8.00 -2.36 -2.91
N GLU A 40 8.36 -1.24 -2.28
CA GLU A 40 8.73 -0.01 -2.96
C GLU A 40 10.01 -0.17 -3.80
N THR A 41 11.02 -0.82 -3.25
CA THR A 41 12.30 -0.98 -3.94
C THR A 41 12.26 -2.03 -5.06
N THR A 42 11.60 -3.16 -4.85
CA THR A 42 11.49 -4.24 -5.85
C THR A 42 10.42 -3.96 -6.90
N GLY A 43 9.32 -3.31 -6.51
CA GLY A 43 8.18 -3.01 -7.38
C GLY A 43 8.32 -1.75 -8.24
N LYS A 44 9.35 -0.94 -8.06
CA LYS A 44 9.49 0.38 -8.68
C LYS A 44 9.26 0.37 -10.19
N LEU A 45 9.90 -0.54 -10.93
CA LEU A 45 9.74 -0.65 -12.38
C LEU A 45 8.32 -1.01 -12.82
N ALA A 46 7.66 -1.88 -12.04
CA ALA A 46 6.27 -2.24 -12.31
C ALA A 46 5.34 -1.05 -12.10
N PHE A 47 5.51 -0.31 -11.02
CA PHE A 47 4.72 0.88 -10.73
C PHE A 47 4.97 2.02 -11.73
N GLN A 48 6.18 2.19 -12.23
CA GLN A 48 6.45 3.12 -13.33
C GLN A 48 5.66 2.76 -14.59
N ARG A 49 5.60 1.49 -14.96
CA ARG A 49 4.80 1.02 -16.09
C ARG A 49 3.29 1.24 -15.88
N VAL A 50 2.82 1.04 -14.65
CA VAL A 50 1.41 1.34 -14.29
C VAL A 50 1.13 2.83 -14.45
N LEU A 51 1.99 3.68 -13.93
CA LEU A 51 1.86 5.13 -14.05
C LEU A 51 1.84 5.58 -15.52
N GLU A 52 2.73 5.04 -16.37
CA GLU A 52 2.73 5.32 -17.81
C GLU A 52 1.42 4.89 -18.50
N ARG A 53 0.87 3.74 -18.12
CA ARG A 53 -0.42 3.29 -18.61
C ARG A 53 -1.55 4.22 -18.18
N MET A 54 -1.57 4.63 -16.92
CA MET A 54 -2.57 5.60 -16.42
C MET A 54 -2.49 6.93 -17.17
N LYS A 55 -1.29 7.43 -17.45
CA LYS A 55 -1.11 8.66 -18.25
C LYS A 55 -1.62 8.55 -19.68
N LYS A 56 -1.70 7.35 -20.25
CA LYS A 56 -2.18 7.12 -21.62
C LYS A 56 -3.71 7.02 -21.70
N SER A 57 -4.41 6.65 -20.63
CA SER A 57 -5.86 6.56 -20.62
C SER A 57 -6.51 7.84 -20.07
N PRO A 58 -7.68 8.26 -20.57
CA PRO A 58 -8.39 9.42 -20.05
C PRO A 58 -8.83 9.23 -18.59
N GLU A 59 -9.30 8.02 -18.23
CA GLU A 59 -9.71 7.67 -16.88
C GLU A 59 -8.52 7.69 -15.92
N GLY A 60 -7.38 7.13 -16.34
CA GLY A 60 -6.16 7.14 -15.54
C GLY A 60 -5.64 8.55 -15.27
N ARG A 61 -5.74 9.45 -16.26
CA ARG A 61 -5.39 10.86 -16.07
C ARG A 61 -6.33 11.57 -15.11
N ALA A 62 -7.64 11.31 -15.18
CA ALA A 62 -8.60 11.86 -14.24
C ALA A 62 -8.26 11.45 -12.81
N VAL A 63 -8.00 10.17 -12.56
CA VAL A 63 -7.56 9.65 -11.24
C VAL A 63 -6.26 10.30 -10.76
N LEU A 64 -5.29 10.50 -11.66
CA LEU A 64 -4.03 11.16 -11.31
C LEU A 64 -4.19 12.66 -11.01
N LEU A 65 -5.22 13.31 -11.53
CA LEU A 65 -5.53 14.73 -11.25
C LEU A 65 -6.34 14.88 -9.96
N GLU A 66 -7.34 14.03 -9.77
CA GLU A 66 -8.25 14.09 -8.62
C GLU A 66 -7.62 13.54 -7.33
N HIS A 67 -6.64 12.65 -7.45
CA HIS A 67 -5.99 11.98 -6.32
C HIS A 67 -6.97 11.42 -5.28
N PRO A 68 -8.01 10.64 -5.68
CA PRO A 68 -8.96 10.11 -4.73
C PRO A 68 -8.25 9.26 -3.67
N ARG A 69 -8.57 9.51 -2.39
CA ARG A 69 -7.97 8.79 -1.25
C ARG A 69 -9.04 8.01 -0.51
N VAL A 70 -8.76 6.76 -0.21
CA VAL A 70 -9.57 5.98 0.72
C VAL A 70 -9.09 6.31 2.14
N ILE A 71 -9.91 7.04 2.88
CA ILE A 71 -9.67 7.40 4.29
C ILE A 71 -10.65 6.65 5.19
N SER A 72 -10.26 6.41 6.45
CA SER A 72 -11.08 5.66 7.40
C SER A 72 -12.45 6.31 7.66
N ALA A 73 -12.53 7.64 7.62
CA ALA A 73 -13.77 8.37 7.79
C ALA A 73 -14.81 8.06 6.68
N GLU A 74 -14.35 7.82 5.44
CA GLU A 74 -15.23 7.48 4.31
C GLU A 74 -15.65 6.01 4.29
N VAL A 75 -14.87 5.12 4.91
CA VAL A 75 -15.15 3.67 4.97
C VAL A 75 -15.73 3.24 6.33
N GLY A 76 -16.03 4.17 7.22
CA GLY A 76 -16.59 3.90 8.54
C GLY A 76 -17.89 3.09 8.49
N HIS A 77 -18.71 3.28 7.46
CA HIS A 77 -19.93 2.49 7.23
C HIS A 77 -19.65 1.00 6.95
N ALA A 78 -18.44 0.59 6.65
CA ALA A 78 -18.09 -0.82 6.45
C ALA A 78 -18.28 -1.66 7.73
N TRP A 79 -18.30 -1.03 8.91
CA TRP A 79 -18.56 -1.68 10.19
C TRP A 79 -20.03 -2.08 10.36
N ASP A 80 -20.94 -1.40 9.66
CA ASP A 80 -22.37 -1.63 9.72
C ASP A 80 -22.90 -2.56 8.60
N LEU A 81 -21.99 -3.08 7.77
CA LEU A 81 -22.35 -3.97 6.68
C LEU A 81 -22.68 -5.38 7.18
N PRO A 82 -23.57 -6.12 6.48
CA PRO A 82 -23.88 -7.50 6.81
C PRO A 82 -22.63 -8.38 6.89
N ALA A 83 -22.58 -9.31 7.83
CA ALA A 83 -21.42 -10.14 8.15
C ALA A 83 -20.88 -10.98 6.97
N ASN A 84 -21.72 -11.24 5.95
CA ASN A 84 -21.36 -11.98 4.74
C ASN A 84 -20.75 -11.10 3.63
N THR A 85 -20.44 -9.84 3.91
CA THR A 85 -19.82 -8.93 2.95
C THR A 85 -18.30 -8.83 3.15
N PHE A 86 -17.58 -8.54 2.05
CA PHE A 86 -16.13 -8.26 2.12
C PHE A 86 -15.81 -7.10 3.07
N GLY A 87 -16.62 -6.03 3.04
CA GLY A 87 -16.43 -4.87 3.90
C GLY A 87 -16.50 -5.22 5.38
N ALA A 88 -17.49 -6.01 5.80
CA ALA A 88 -17.60 -6.47 7.19
C ALA A 88 -16.43 -7.39 7.60
N ALA A 89 -16.00 -8.31 6.71
CA ALA A 89 -14.83 -9.15 6.96
C ALA A 89 -13.55 -8.33 7.11
N TYR A 90 -13.34 -7.33 6.25
CA TYR A 90 -12.22 -6.42 6.33
C TYR A 90 -12.25 -5.60 7.63
N ALA A 91 -13.38 -5.01 7.97
CA ALA A 91 -13.57 -4.25 9.20
C ALA A 91 -13.26 -5.11 10.44
N SER A 92 -13.81 -6.33 10.50
CA SER A 92 -13.54 -7.29 11.59
C SER A 92 -12.06 -7.65 11.69
N PHE A 93 -11.40 -7.91 10.55
CA PHE A 93 -9.95 -8.19 10.51
C PHE A 93 -9.12 -7.03 11.05
N MET A 94 -9.39 -5.81 10.61
CA MET A 94 -8.66 -4.61 11.05
C MET A 94 -8.92 -4.33 12.52
N GLY A 95 -10.21 -4.37 12.94
CA GLY A 95 -10.62 -4.09 14.32
C GLY A 95 -10.09 -5.10 15.33
N SER A 96 -10.08 -6.41 15.01
CA SER A 96 -9.53 -7.45 15.90
C SER A 96 -8.04 -7.30 16.18
N ARG A 97 -7.31 -6.60 15.32
CA ARG A 97 -5.87 -6.33 15.44
C ARG A 97 -5.55 -4.89 15.83
N ASN A 98 -6.58 -4.09 16.07
CA ASN A 98 -6.45 -2.66 16.37
C ASN A 98 -5.64 -1.91 15.29
N PHE A 99 -5.84 -2.26 14.01
CA PHE A 99 -5.21 -1.59 12.87
C PHE A 99 -6.17 -0.55 12.28
N SER A 100 -5.63 0.63 11.99
CA SER A 100 -6.34 1.65 11.21
C SER A 100 -5.81 1.70 9.78
N PRO A 101 -6.68 1.92 8.76
CA PRO A 101 -6.23 2.20 7.39
C PRO A 101 -5.29 3.40 7.28
N ASP A 102 -5.35 4.31 8.26
CA ASP A 102 -4.57 5.56 8.29
C ASP A 102 -3.19 5.40 8.95
N ASP A 103 -2.94 4.31 9.70
CA ASP A 103 -1.68 4.05 10.43
C ASP A 103 -0.54 3.58 9.53
N ARG A 104 -0.67 3.69 8.23
CA ARG A 104 0.32 3.16 7.29
C ARG A 104 1.52 4.06 7.16
N PRO A 105 2.75 3.49 7.12
CA PRO A 105 3.94 4.27 6.88
C PRO A 105 3.86 4.95 5.50
N PRO A 106 4.30 6.21 5.39
CA PRO A 106 4.34 6.92 4.12
C PRO A 106 5.31 6.25 3.14
N VAL A 107 4.99 6.30 1.86
CA VAL A 107 5.88 5.84 0.78
C VAL A 107 7.13 6.72 0.74
N ARG A 108 8.32 6.11 0.86
CA ARG A 108 9.59 6.83 1.03
C ARG A 108 10.54 6.76 -0.15
N PHE A 109 10.54 5.64 -0.90
CA PHE A 109 11.56 5.33 -1.90
C PHE A 109 11.09 5.52 -3.34
N MET A 110 10.12 6.40 -3.55
CA MET A 110 9.62 6.74 -4.89
C MET A 110 10.13 8.10 -5.36
N ASP A 111 10.47 8.19 -6.64
CA ASP A 111 11.13 9.38 -7.22
C ASP A 111 10.18 10.57 -7.37
N THR A 112 8.89 10.31 -7.61
CA THR A 112 7.89 11.33 -7.87
C THR A 112 6.65 11.14 -7.00
N GLU A 113 5.87 12.22 -6.82
CA GLU A 113 4.62 12.19 -6.08
C GLU A 113 3.55 11.35 -6.76
N GLU A 114 3.44 11.46 -8.07
CA GLU A 114 2.52 10.65 -8.86
C GLU A 114 2.81 9.15 -8.69
N LEU A 115 4.10 8.77 -8.69
CA LEU A 115 4.49 7.38 -8.48
C LEU A 115 4.18 6.92 -7.07
N ALA A 116 4.44 7.74 -6.06
CA ALA A 116 4.08 7.45 -4.67
C ALA A 116 2.56 7.29 -4.49
N TYR A 117 1.77 8.12 -5.19
CA TYR A 117 0.32 8.00 -5.22
C TYR A 117 -0.13 6.65 -5.80
N VAL A 118 0.43 6.21 -6.93
CA VAL A 118 0.10 4.92 -7.57
C VAL A 118 0.45 3.72 -6.67
N VAL A 119 1.56 3.81 -5.94
CA VAL A 119 2.01 2.74 -5.03
C VAL A 119 1.10 2.59 -3.82
N THR A 120 0.59 3.69 -3.27
CA THR A 120 -0.22 3.68 -2.06
C THR A 120 -1.47 2.79 -2.15
N PRO A 121 -2.34 2.89 -3.19
CA PRO A 121 -3.48 1.99 -3.36
C PRO A 121 -3.06 0.54 -3.62
N ALA A 122 -2.00 0.32 -4.40
CA ALA A 122 -1.53 -1.02 -4.73
C ALA A 122 -1.07 -1.78 -3.46
N VAL A 123 -0.34 -1.14 -2.57
CA VAL A 123 0.05 -1.70 -1.27
C VAL A 123 -1.18 -1.98 -0.41
N LYS A 124 -2.18 -1.08 -0.42
CA LYS A 124 -3.46 -1.29 0.28
C LYS A 124 -4.19 -2.54 -0.23
N CYS A 125 -4.30 -2.71 -1.54
CA CYS A 125 -4.92 -3.88 -2.16
C CYS A 125 -4.16 -5.19 -1.87
N MET A 126 -2.82 -5.18 -1.88
CA MET A 126 -2.02 -6.36 -1.53
C MET A 126 -2.29 -6.83 -0.11
N ILE A 127 -2.32 -5.94 0.86
CA ILE A 127 -2.58 -6.29 2.26
C ILE A 127 -4.00 -6.83 2.43
N SER A 128 -4.99 -6.23 1.77
CA SER A 128 -6.37 -6.73 1.77
C SER A 128 -6.50 -8.10 1.09
N GLY A 129 -5.80 -8.32 -0.03
CA GLY A 129 -5.76 -9.60 -0.73
C GLY A 129 -5.10 -10.71 0.08
N MET A 130 -4.03 -10.43 0.79
CA MET A 130 -3.39 -11.38 1.71
C MET A 130 -4.32 -11.77 2.87
N SER A 131 -5.16 -10.84 3.34
CA SER A 131 -6.15 -11.14 4.36
C SER A 131 -7.23 -12.11 3.87
N CYS A 132 -7.66 -11.99 2.61
CA CYS A 132 -8.62 -12.92 1.99
C CYS A 132 -8.04 -14.33 1.76
N LEU A 133 -6.74 -14.43 1.48
CA LEU A 133 -6.06 -15.71 1.27
C LEU A 133 -5.75 -16.44 2.58
N ALA A 134 -5.59 -15.71 3.68
CA ALA A 134 -5.29 -16.28 4.99
C ALA A 134 -6.52 -16.90 5.70
N PHE A 135 -7.74 -16.60 5.23
CA PHE A 135 -8.97 -17.13 5.79
C PHE A 135 -9.89 -17.60 4.66
N PRO A 136 -9.85 -18.90 4.29
CA PRO A 136 -10.89 -19.45 3.43
C PRO A 136 -12.25 -19.28 4.13
N PRO A 137 -13.31 -19.00 3.38
CA PRO A 137 -14.65 -18.93 3.95
C PRO A 137 -15.01 -20.31 4.53
N THR A 138 -15.29 -20.36 5.81
CA THR A 138 -15.92 -21.51 6.48
C THR A 138 -17.38 -21.57 6.12
#